data_8349d1b58d4e25d174d40ef96347f812
#
_entry.id   8349d1b58d4e25d174d40ef96347f812
#
_cell.length_a   1.000
_cell.length_b   1.000
_cell.length_c   1.000
_cell.angle_alpha   90.00
_cell.angle_beta   90.00
_cell.angle_gamma   90.00
#
_symmetry.space_group_name_H-M   'P 1'
#
loop_
_entity.id
_entity.type
_entity.pdbx_description
1 polymer ?
#
loop_
_entity_poly.entity_id
_entity_poly.type
_entity_poly.pdbx_seq_one_letter_code
_entity_poly.pdbx_strand_id
1 'polypeptide(L)'
;MLTQVSDPVRMVVRTAGDVRLHTFVSSFTGTNIANATHIVESRNCLVLVDGQFLAPYATAFRAYADGLGKPIDRLYLSHRHPDHWFGLGTAFDDVPVHALAETADFIRDHGEDSLADHWKLGDLLPSRIVVPKEIAAPGEQVVDGVTYLLDRVTETEVDFHLTVKLPELGVCFAQDLLYSGTHLYLTQHLEHWTRVLEELLVSDYDLFLPGHGLPADKNEVARNIEYLAAARQAISDGLTGDAFKEFLLRRYPERRCPGIFDIYLPRLFGDSRDY
;
A
#
# COMPACT_ATOMS: atom_id res chain seq x y z
N MET A 1 -12.85 -0.31 22.09
CA MET A 1 -13.09 1.09 21.70
C MET A 1 -11.73 1.71 21.40
N LEU A 2 -11.38 1.85 20.14
CA LEU A 2 -10.19 2.62 19.73
C LEU A 2 -10.61 4.10 19.70
N THR A 3 -10.48 4.79 20.82
CA THR A 3 -10.97 6.16 20.98
C THR A 3 -9.92 7.23 20.74
N GLN A 4 -8.69 6.88 20.32
CA GLN A 4 -7.66 7.86 19.99
C GLN A 4 -6.73 7.34 18.91
N VAL A 5 -6.75 8.00 17.76
CA VAL A 5 -5.66 7.96 16.78
C VAL A 5 -4.53 8.80 17.36
N SER A 6 -3.64 8.19 18.13
CA SER A 6 -2.60 8.89 18.90
C SER A 6 -1.19 8.63 18.38
N ASP A 7 -1.05 7.86 17.30
CA ASP A 7 0.27 7.53 16.77
C ASP A 7 0.82 8.66 15.90
N PRO A 8 2.11 8.99 16.06
CA PRO A 8 2.71 10.04 15.27
C PRO A 8 2.77 9.64 13.80
N VAL A 9 2.30 10.57 12.96
CA VAL A 9 2.54 10.51 11.53
C VAL A 9 4.02 10.76 11.27
N ARG A 10 4.62 9.96 10.37
CA ARG A 10 5.96 10.22 9.87
C ARG A 10 5.92 10.76 8.46
N MET A 11 6.63 11.88 8.25
CA MET A 11 6.89 12.42 6.94
C MET A 11 8.34 12.21 6.55
N VAL A 12 8.55 11.65 5.34
CA VAL A 12 9.88 11.53 4.73
C VAL A 12 9.82 12.21 3.37
N VAL A 13 10.73 13.17 3.14
CA VAL A 13 10.86 13.85 1.85
C VAL A 13 12.20 13.52 1.23
N ARG A 14 12.19 13.10 -0.03
CA ARG A 14 13.39 12.83 -0.82
C ARG A 14 13.35 13.64 -2.11
N THR A 15 14.47 14.12 -2.56
CA THR A 15 14.61 14.79 -3.85
C THR A 15 15.19 13.79 -4.86
N ALA A 16 14.57 13.74 -6.04
CA ALA A 16 15.01 12.95 -7.18
C ALA A 16 14.93 13.85 -8.42
N GLY A 17 16.07 14.32 -8.92
CA GLY A 17 16.12 15.35 -9.95
C GLY A 17 15.37 16.63 -9.51
N ASP A 18 14.44 17.11 -10.35
CA ASP A 18 13.61 18.30 -10.06
C ASP A 18 12.31 17.96 -9.32
N VAL A 19 12.14 16.70 -8.91
CA VAL A 19 10.95 16.18 -8.25
C VAL A 19 11.21 15.96 -6.76
N ARG A 20 10.23 16.26 -5.93
CA ARG A 20 10.23 15.85 -4.51
C ARG A 20 9.24 14.70 -4.31
N LEU A 21 9.69 13.68 -3.62
CA LEU A 21 8.90 12.51 -3.26
C LEU A 21 8.60 12.59 -1.77
N HIS A 22 7.32 12.64 -1.41
CA HIS A 22 6.90 12.69 -0.02
C HIS A 22 6.25 11.36 0.33
N THR A 23 6.66 10.78 1.45
CA THR A 23 6.04 9.60 2.04
C THR A 23 5.39 9.97 3.36
N PHE A 24 4.10 9.81 3.46
CA PHE A 24 3.31 10.01 4.66
C PHE A 24 2.98 8.64 5.25
N VAL A 25 3.51 8.33 6.42
CA VAL A 25 3.27 7.06 7.11
C VAL A 25 2.45 7.31 8.37
N SER A 26 1.24 6.75 8.42
CA SER A 26 0.35 6.81 9.58
C SER A 26 0.57 5.59 10.50
N SER A 27 0.22 5.74 11.78
CA SER A 27 0.24 4.64 12.77
C SER A 27 1.56 3.87 12.82
N PHE A 28 2.70 4.59 12.73
CA PHE A 28 4.02 3.97 12.64
C PHE A 28 4.46 3.25 13.94
N THR A 29 3.85 3.60 15.06
CA THR A 29 4.14 3.01 16.37
C THR A 29 2.96 2.16 16.86
N GLY A 30 3.23 1.08 17.60
CA GLY A 30 2.20 0.22 18.15
C GLY A 30 1.85 -0.99 17.29
N THR A 31 0.64 -1.50 17.42
CA THR A 31 0.13 -2.71 16.76
C THR A 31 -0.58 -2.43 15.44
N ASN A 32 -0.77 -1.17 15.09
CA ASN A 32 -1.46 -0.76 13.88
C ASN A 32 -0.59 -0.97 12.63
N ILE A 33 -1.24 -1.16 11.50
CA ILE A 33 -0.58 -1.26 10.20
C ILE A 33 0.00 0.11 9.84
N ALA A 34 1.31 0.17 9.56
CA ALA A 34 2.00 1.41 9.20
C ALA A 34 1.72 1.78 7.74
N ASN A 35 0.53 2.34 7.48
CA ASN A 35 0.06 2.68 6.15
C ASN A 35 0.84 3.83 5.55
N ALA A 36 1.35 3.65 4.34
CA ALA A 36 2.12 4.66 3.63
C ALA A 36 1.40 5.11 2.36
N THR A 37 1.29 6.43 2.21
CA THR A 37 0.82 7.08 0.99
C THR A 37 1.88 8.07 0.51
N HIS A 38 1.86 8.38 -0.77
CA HIS A 38 2.94 9.13 -1.36
C HIS A 38 2.47 10.30 -2.21
N ILE A 39 3.33 11.32 -2.34
CA ILE A 39 3.14 12.44 -3.26
C ILE A 39 4.39 12.55 -4.14
N VAL A 40 4.17 12.64 -5.42
CA VAL A 40 5.15 13.14 -6.39
C VAL A 40 4.87 14.62 -6.57
N GLU A 41 5.74 15.46 -6.06
CA GLU A 41 5.65 16.90 -6.24
C GLU A 41 6.55 17.30 -7.41
N SER A 42 5.94 17.58 -8.56
CA SER A 42 6.59 18.11 -9.74
C SER A 42 6.59 19.66 -9.73
N ARG A 43 6.95 20.27 -10.84
CA ARG A 43 7.07 21.73 -10.92
C ARG A 43 5.75 22.45 -10.64
N ASN A 44 4.64 21.98 -11.22
CA ASN A 44 3.38 22.73 -11.19
C ASN A 44 2.24 21.96 -10.52
N CYS A 45 2.35 20.65 -10.27
CA CYS A 45 1.28 19.87 -9.69
C CYS A 45 1.78 18.75 -8.75
N LEU A 46 0.81 18.08 -8.12
CA LEU A 46 1.00 16.93 -7.27
C LEU A 46 0.32 15.72 -7.92
N VAL A 47 1.01 14.56 -7.90
CA VAL A 47 0.41 13.25 -8.17
C VAL A 47 0.49 12.44 -6.90
N LEU A 48 -0.64 11.90 -6.46
CA LEU A 48 -0.73 11.11 -5.23
C LEU A 48 -0.77 9.61 -5.56
N VAL A 49 -0.29 8.79 -4.63
CA VAL A 49 -0.43 7.34 -4.66
C VAL A 49 -1.06 6.90 -3.34
N ASP A 50 -2.26 6.30 -3.43
CA ASP A 50 -3.16 5.89 -2.38
C ASP A 50 -3.73 7.00 -1.48
N GLY A 51 -4.84 6.70 -0.77
CA GLY A 51 -5.67 7.68 -0.08
C GLY A 51 -5.75 7.53 1.44
N GLN A 52 -4.97 6.63 2.06
CA GLN A 52 -5.05 6.29 3.49
C GLN A 52 -6.28 5.44 3.89
N PHE A 53 -6.17 4.84 5.09
CA PHE A 53 -7.22 4.02 5.67
C PHE A 53 -8.23 4.85 6.48
N LEU A 54 -7.75 5.45 7.57
CA LEU A 54 -8.61 6.09 8.56
C LEU A 54 -8.83 7.57 8.23
N ALA A 55 -10.06 8.04 8.46
CA ALA A 55 -10.50 9.40 8.18
C ALA A 55 -9.58 10.49 8.77
N PRO A 56 -9.10 10.41 10.02
CA PRO A 56 -8.19 11.42 10.56
C PRO A 56 -6.84 11.49 9.81
N TYR A 57 -6.31 10.33 9.36
CA TYR A 57 -5.06 10.32 8.61
C TYR A 57 -5.24 10.78 7.17
N ALA A 58 -6.36 10.41 6.53
CA ALA A 58 -6.71 10.94 5.20
C ALA A 58 -6.85 12.47 5.23
N THR A 59 -7.49 13.02 6.26
CA THR A 59 -7.61 14.48 6.48
C THR A 59 -6.23 15.11 6.66
N ALA A 60 -5.36 14.50 7.47
CA ALA A 60 -4.01 15.01 7.70
C ALA A 60 -3.14 14.93 6.44
N PHE A 61 -3.24 13.86 5.66
CA PHE A 61 -2.54 13.69 4.39
C PHE A 61 -3.00 14.72 3.35
N ARG A 62 -4.31 14.95 3.24
CA ARG A 62 -4.86 16.00 2.38
C ARG A 62 -4.39 17.38 2.79
N ALA A 63 -4.44 17.73 4.07
CA ALA A 63 -3.98 19.01 4.57
C ALA A 63 -2.48 19.24 4.31
N TYR A 64 -1.68 18.17 4.38
CA TYR A 64 -0.27 18.22 4.00
C TYR A 64 -0.10 18.50 2.50
N ALA A 65 -0.83 17.80 1.64
CA ALA A 65 -0.79 18.01 0.19
C ALA A 65 -1.20 19.43 -0.19
N ASP A 66 -2.30 19.94 0.37
CA ASP A 66 -2.78 21.32 0.14
C ASP A 66 -1.76 22.35 0.61
N GLY A 67 -1.05 22.06 1.72
CA GLY A 67 0.03 22.92 2.26
C GLY A 67 1.25 23.04 1.33
N LEU A 68 1.41 22.17 0.33
CA LEU A 68 2.45 22.28 -0.70
C LEU A 68 2.13 23.39 -1.73
N GLY A 69 0.90 23.91 -1.75
CA GLY A 69 0.49 25.06 -2.56
C GLY A 69 0.41 24.80 -4.06
N LYS A 70 0.28 23.52 -4.48
CA LYS A 70 0.13 23.11 -5.87
C LYS A 70 -1.16 22.31 -6.05
N PRO A 71 -1.82 22.38 -7.20
CA PRO A 71 -2.99 21.56 -7.48
C PRO A 71 -2.64 20.06 -7.48
N ILE A 72 -3.55 19.24 -6.98
CA ILE A 72 -3.49 17.79 -7.14
C ILE A 72 -4.06 17.46 -8.52
N ASP A 73 -3.22 16.91 -9.41
CA ASP A 73 -3.62 16.54 -10.76
C ASP A 73 -4.43 15.24 -10.74
N ARG A 74 -3.93 14.23 -10.01
CA ARG A 74 -4.57 12.91 -9.88
C ARG A 74 -4.08 12.15 -8.66
N LEU A 75 -4.82 11.09 -8.34
CA LEU A 75 -4.43 10.05 -7.39
C LEU A 75 -4.44 8.70 -8.11
N TYR A 76 -3.34 7.97 -8.07
CA TYR A 76 -3.29 6.57 -8.46
C TYR A 76 -3.62 5.69 -7.27
N LEU A 77 -4.60 4.81 -7.41
CA LEU A 77 -4.94 3.80 -6.41
C LEU A 77 -4.30 2.48 -6.79
N SER A 78 -3.50 1.94 -5.88
CA SER A 78 -2.69 0.75 -6.13
C SER A 78 -3.52 -0.53 -6.24
N HIS A 79 -4.42 -0.80 -5.28
CA HIS A 79 -5.19 -2.03 -5.25
C HIS A 79 -6.45 -1.93 -4.37
N ARG A 80 -7.14 -3.06 -4.19
CA ARG A 80 -8.48 -3.13 -3.58
C ARG A 80 -8.53 -3.16 -2.06
N HIS A 81 -7.43 -3.24 -1.32
CA HIS A 81 -7.49 -3.29 0.14
C HIS A 81 -7.93 -1.96 0.75
N PRO A 82 -8.83 -1.99 1.75
CA PRO A 82 -9.51 -0.80 2.28
C PRO A 82 -8.57 0.28 2.81
N ASP A 83 -7.43 -0.11 3.31
CA ASP A 83 -6.44 0.80 3.89
C ASP A 83 -5.72 1.68 2.86
N HIS A 84 -5.96 1.46 1.56
CA HIS A 84 -5.45 2.31 0.48
C HIS A 84 -6.50 3.29 -0.07
N TRP A 85 -7.81 3.00 0.10
CA TRP A 85 -8.85 3.80 -0.55
C TRP A 85 -9.97 4.32 0.34
N PHE A 86 -10.14 3.82 1.58
CA PHE A 86 -11.21 4.33 2.45
C PHE A 86 -11.12 5.84 2.65
N GLY A 87 -9.92 6.38 2.84
CA GLY A 87 -9.70 7.80 3.00
C GLY A 87 -10.11 8.67 1.81
N LEU A 88 -10.33 8.08 0.61
CA LEU A 88 -10.87 8.81 -0.55
C LEU A 88 -12.22 9.43 -0.23
N GLY A 89 -13.10 8.71 0.47
CA GLY A 89 -14.42 9.18 0.88
C GLY A 89 -14.41 10.29 1.93
N THR A 90 -13.26 10.52 2.57
CA THR A 90 -13.09 11.58 3.57
C THR A 90 -12.50 12.85 2.97
N ALA A 91 -11.46 12.72 2.13
CA ALA A 91 -10.59 13.85 1.82
C ALA A 91 -10.23 14.04 0.34
N PHE A 92 -10.63 13.12 -0.56
CA PHE A 92 -10.18 13.13 -1.95
C PHE A 92 -11.30 12.94 -2.98
N ASP A 93 -12.55 13.22 -2.63
CA ASP A 93 -13.69 13.08 -3.54
C ASP A 93 -13.72 14.11 -4.68
N ASP A 94 -12.93 15.16 -4.56
CA ASP A 94 -12.70 16.21 -5.55
C ASP A 94 -11.49 15.94 -6.47
N VAL A 95 -10.74 14.84 -6.22
CA VAL A 95 -9.53 14.49 -6.95
C VAL A 95 -9.84 13.41 -8.00
N PRO A 96 -9.35 13.52 -9.25
CA PRO A 96 -9.42 12.43 -10.22
C PRO A 96 -8.68 11.19 -9.70
N VAL A 97 -9.42 10.11 -9.42
CA VAL A 97 -8.86 8.83 -8.93
C VAL A 97 -8.75 7.86 -10.09
N HIS A 98 -7.52 7.44 -10.37
CA HIS A 98 -7.15 6.48 -11.40
C HIS A 98 -6.82 5.12 -10.77
N ALA A 99 -7.47 4.06 -11.22
CA ALA A 99 -7.23 2.69 -10.76
C ALA A 99 -7.26 1.70 -11.92
N LEU A 100 -6.76 0.49 -11.71
CA LEU A 100 -7.06 -0.62 -12.61
C LEU A 100 -8.57 -0.84 -12.68
N ALA A 101 -9.07 -1.31 -13.81
CA ALA A 101 -10.49 -1.59 -14.00
C ALA A 101 -11.01 -2.56 -12.93
N GLU A 102 -10.25 -3.61 -12.64
CA GLU A 102 -10.57 -4.63 -11.64
C GLU A 102 -10.70 -4.05 -10.23
N THR A 103 -9.83 -3.10 -9.87
CA THR A 103 -9.89 -2.40 -8.58
C THR A 103 -11.12 -1.50 -8.50
N ALA A 104 -11.43 -0.76 -9.58
CA ALA A 104 -12.62 0.09 -9.65
C ALA A 104 -13.91 -0.73 -9.59
N ASP A 105 -13.96 -1.87 -10.30
CA ASP A 105 -15.10 -2.79 -10.29
C ASP A 105 -15.30 -3.40 -8.90
N PHE A 106 -14.21 -3.86 -8.24
CA PHE A 106 -14.29 -4.36 -6.87
C PHE A 106 -14.87 -3.33 -5.90
N ILE A 107 -14.37 -2.09 -5.93
CA ILE A 107 -14.86 -1.03 -5.04
C ILE A 107 -16.33 -0.70 -5.33
N ARG A 108 -16.74 -0.71 -6.60
CA ARG A 108 -18.15 -0.49 -6.97
C ARG A 108 -19.06 -1.58 -6.41
N ASP A 109 -18.63 -2.83 -6.52
CA ASP A 109 -19.48 -3.99 -6.23
C ASP A 109 -19.44 -4.38 -4.74
N HIS A 110 -18.32 -4.11 -4.03
CA HIS A 110 -18.07 -4.59 -2.66
C HIS A 110 -17.65 -3.47 -1.68
N GLY A 111 -17.55 -2.21 -2.13
CA GLY A 111 -17.02 -1.15 -1.28
C GLY A 111 -17.89 -0.83 -0.07
N GLU A 112 -19.21 -0.84 -0.22
CA GLU A 112 -20.14 -0.63 0.90
C GLU A 112 -20.11 -1.80 1.89
N ASP A 113 -19.98 -3.04 1.41
CA ASP A 113 -19.84 -4.22 2.26
C ASP A 113 -18.52 -4.17 3.03
N SER A 114 -17.42 -3.79 2.36
CA SER A 114 -16.12 -3.58 3.01
C SER A 114 -16.20 -2.53 4.11
N LEU A 115 -16.92 -1.42 3.88
CA LEU A 115 -17.12 -0.38 4.88
C LEU A 115 -17.96 -0.91 6.07
N ALA A 116 -19.01 -1.68 5.78
CA ALA A 116 -19.86 -2.30 6.80
C ALA A 116 -19.07 -3.30 7.67
N ASP A 117 -18.18 -4.09 7.10
CA ASP A 117 -17.36 -5.06 7.83
C ASP A 117 -16.40 -4.39 8.84
N HIS A 118 -16.01 -3.15 8.56
CA HIS A 118 -15.13 -2.36 9.43
C HIS A 118 -15.90 -1.50 10.46
N TRP A 119 -17.23 -1.67 10.61
CA TRP A 119 -18.10 -0.84 11.45
C TRP A 119 -17.59 -0.60 12.89
N LYS A 120 -16.80 -1.52 13.45
CA LYS A 120 -16.23 -1.38 14.79
C LYS A 120 -15.28 -0.20 14.95
N LEU A 121 -14.77 0.33 13.85
CA LEU A 121 -13.90 1.51 13.83
C LEU A 121 -14.70 2.82 13.99
N GLY A 122 -16.02 2.78 13.81
CA GLY A 122 -16.92 3.92 14.06
C GLY A 122 -16.50 5.19 13.30
N ASP A 123 -16.37 6.30 14.01
CA ASP A 123 -16.04 7.62 13.46
C ASP A 123 -14.64 7.71 12.83
N LEU A 124 -13.82 6.66 12.94
CA LEU A 124 -12.53 6.58 12.24
C LEU A 124 -12.69 6.21 10.76
N LEU A 125 -13.87 5.73 10.37
CA LEU A 125 -14.18 5.37 8.97
C LEU A 125 -14.70 6.58 8.19
N PRO A 126 -14.58 6.57 6.84
CA PRO A 126 -15.28 7.52 6.00
C PRO A 126 -16.80 7.32 6.09
N SER A 127 -17.54 8.39 5.83
CA SER A 127 -19.01 8.32 5.78
C SER A 127 -19.57 7.77 4.46
N ARG A 128 -18.72 7.58 3.47
CA ARG A 128 -19.04 7.11 2.11
C ARG A 128 -17.84 6.50 1.44
N ILE A 129 -18.05 5.71 0.41
CA ILE A 129 -17.00 5.26 -0.51
C ILE A 129 -16.90 6.19 -1.71
N VAL A 130 -15.72 6.19 -2.35
CA VAL A 130 -15.47 6.82 -3.66
C VAL A 130 -15.00 5.74 -4.62
N VAL A 131 -15.79 5.49 -5.65
CA VAL A 131 -15.43 4.57 -6.74
C VAL A 131 -14.55 5.31 -7.73
N PRO A 132 -13.34 4.80 -8.06
CA PRO A 132 -12.51 5.37 -9.10
C PRO A 132 -13.26 5.45 -10.44
N LYS A 133 -13.15 6.58 -11.14
CA LYS A 133 -13.83 6.81 -12.42
C LYS A 133 -12.87 6.73 -13.61
N GLU A 134 -11.59 6.95 -13.36
CA GLU A 134 -10.57 6.97 -14.39
C GLU A 134 -9.80 5.64 -14.37
N ILE A 135 -9.59 5.05 -15.54
CA ILE A 135 -8.85 3.79 -15.66
C ILE A 135 -7.36 4.08 -15.85
N ALA A 136 -6.56 3.56 -14.92
CA ALA A 136 -5.11 3.53 -15.02
C ALA A 136 -4.68 2.39 -15.95
N ALA A 137 -4.67 2.64 -17.26
CA ALA A 137 -4.17 1.65 -18.22
C ALA A 137 -2.65 1.48 -18.09
N PRO A 138 -2.12 0.25 -18.10
CA PRO A 138 -0.68 0.00 -18.16
C PRO A 138 -0.01 0.72 -19.34
N GLY A 139 1.20 1.19 -19.14
CA GLY A 139 1.99 1.92 -20.12
C GLY A 139 2.51 3.26 -19.60
N GLU A 140 3.13 4.01 -20.48
CA GLU A 140 3.72 5.31 -20.14
C GLU A 140 2.66 6.43 -20.17
N GLN A 141 2.76 7.31 -19.18
CA GLN A 141 2.01 8.57 -19.10
C GLN A 141 2.96 9.69 -18.68
N VAL A 142 2.76 10.89 -19.22
CA VAL A 142 3.54 12.06 -18.84
C VAL A 142 2.63 13.06 -18.13
N VAL A 143 3.00 13.44 -16.91
CA VAL A 143 2.31 14.47 -16.12
C VAL A 143 3.32 15.52 -15.70
N ASP A 144 3.08 16.77 -16.07
CA ASP A 144 3.96 17.92 -15.75
C ASP A 144 5.46 17.67 -16.07
N GLY A 145 5.73 16.97 -17.18
CA GLY A 145 7.08 16.64 -17.62
C GLY A 145 7.74 15.46 -16.92
N VAL A 146 7.05 14.78 -16.01
CA VAL A 146 7.51 13.56 -15.35
C VAL A 146 6.90 12.34 -16.05
N THR A 147 7.72 11.37 -16.41
CA THR A 147 7.29 10.10 -17.01
C THR A 147 6.89 9.11 -15.89
N TYR A 148 5.66 8.63 -15.98
CA TYR A 148 5.09 7.57 -15.13
C TYR A 148 4.92 6.32 -15.99
N LEU A 149 5.54 5.22 -15.59
CA LEU A 149 5.28 3.89 -16.15
C LEU A 149 4.35 3.15 -15.21
N LEU A 150 3.16 2.83 -15.70
CA LEU A 150 2.13 2.08 -14.97
C LEU A 150 2.19 0.62 -15.37
N ASP A 151 2.34 -0.29 -14.41
CA ASP A 151 2.29 -1.72 -14.66
C ASP A 151 1.18 -2.39 -13.84
N ARG A 152 0.54 -3.37 -14.46
CA ARG A 152 -0.43 -4.26 -13.82
C ARG A 152 0.28 -5.55 -13.41
N VAL A 153 0.41 -5.75 -12.11
CA VAL A 153 0.94 -6.97 -11.49
C VAL A 153 -0.23 -7.82 -10.99
N THR A 154 -0.13 -9.13 -11.08
CA THR A 154 -1.19 -10.05 -10.67
C THR A 154 -0.69 -11.11 -9.71
N GLU A 155 -1.64 -11.73 -8.96
CA GLU A 155 -1.37 -12.92 -8.15
C GLU A 155 -0.18 -12.77 -7.20
N THR A 156 -0.16 -11.68 -6.42
CA THR A 156 0.85 -11.40 -5.41
C THR A 156 0.20 -11.28 -4.03
N GLU A 157 0.34 -10.16 -3.36
CA GLU A 157 -0.39 -9.82 -2.14
C GLU A 157 -1.91 -9.69 -2.41
N VAL A 158 -2.28 -9.34 -3.64
CA VAL A 158 -3.65 -9.25 -4.14
C VAL A 158 -3.71 -9.71 -5.60
N ASP A 159 -4.92 -10.02 -6.10
CA ASP A 159 -5.09 -10.53 -7.47
C ASP A 159 -4.65 -9.53 -8.54
N PHE A 160 -4.89 -8.24 -8.32
CA PHE A 160 -4.57 -7.16 -9.25
C PHE A 160 -3.97 -5.98 -8.51
N HIS A 161 -2.78 -5.58 -8.90
CA HIS A 161 -2.03 -4.51 -8.28
C HIS A 161 -1.48 -3.56 -9.35
N LEU A 162 -1.66 -2.26 -9.16
CA LEU A 162 -1.05 -1.21 -9.96
C LEU A 162 0.26 -0.77 -9.31
N THR A 163 1.37 -0.93 -10.00
CA THR A 163 2.62 -0.26 -9.64
C THR A 163 2.79 1.00 -10.46
N VAL A 164 3.32 2.03 -9.83
CA VAL A 164 3.65 3.30 -10.48
C VAL A 164 5.16 3.47 -10.41
N LYS A 165 5.80 3.67 -11.54
CA LYS A 165 7.27 3.80 -11.61
C LYS A 165 7.66 5.12 -12.26
N LEU A 166 8.76 5.70 -11.81
CA LEU A 166 9.41 6.85 -12.41
C LEU A 166 10.78 6.41 -12.94
N PRO A 167 10.87 5.89 -14.18
CA PRO A 167 12.07 5.24 -14.69
C PRO A 167 13.29 6.16 -14.70
N GLU A 168 13.12 7.40 -15.13
CA GLU A 168 14.20 8.39 -15.20
C GLU A 168 14.79 8.76 -13.82
N LEU A 169 14.05 8.48 -12.74
CA LEU A 169 14.43 8.79 -11.37
C LEU A 169 14.83 7.55 -10.54
N GLY A 170 14.75 6.35 -11.14
CA GLY A 170 15.04 5.08 -10.45
C GLY A 170 14.07 4.78 -9.29
N VAL A 171 12.80 5.22 -9.38
CA VAL A 171 11.80 5.12 -8.31
C VAL A 171 10.68 4.17 -8.68
N CYS A 172 10.31 3.28 -7.76
CA CYS A 172 9.17 2.38 -7.88
C CYS A 172 8.24 2.53 -6.66
N PHE A 173 7.00 2.95 -6.88
CA PHE A 173 5.91 2.85 -5.91
C PHE A 173 5.40 1.42 -5.96
N ALA A 174 6.02 0.58 -5.14
CA ALA A 174 5.74 -0.86 -5.09
C ALA A 174 4.49 -1.18 -4.27
N GLN A 175 4.07 -0.24 -3.42
CA GLN A 175 2.96 -0.39 -2.49
C GLN A 175 3.02 -1.77 -1.78
N ASP A 176 1.97 -2.57 -1.74
CA ASP A 176 1.91 -3.82 -1.00
C ASP A 176 2.64 -5.01 -1.65
N LEU A 177 3.30 -4.79 -2.79
CA LEU A 177 4.35 -5.71 -3.23
C LEU A 177 5.55 -5.70 -2.28
N LEU A 178 5.76 -4.61 -1.52
CA LEU A 178 6.89 -4.43 -0.62
C LEU A 178 6.44 -3.89 0.74
N TYR A 179 6.89 -4.54 1.80
CA TYR A 179 6.68 -4.16 3.19
C TYR A 179 8.00 -3.76 3.82
N SER A 180 8.10 -2.55 4.34
CA SER A 180 9.36 -2.02 4.89
C SER A 180 9.35 -2.01 6.42
N GLY A 181 10.09 -2.95 7.01
CA GLY A 181 10.24 -3.08 8.47
C GLY A 181 8.97 -3.53 9.19
N THR A 182 7.96 -4.02 8.48
CA THR A 182 6.71 -4.58 9.01
C THR A 182 6.54 -6.04 8.59
N HIS A 183 5.74 -6.82 9.30
CA HIS A 183 5.31 -8.14 8.84
C HIS A 183 4.45 -7.98 7.58
N LEU A 184 4.51 -8.97 6.68
CA LEU A 184 3.79 -8.98 5.41
C LEU A 184 2.38 -9.55 5.61
N TYR A 185 1.41 -9.03 4.84
CA TYR A 185 0.13 -9.69 4.62
C TYR A 185 0.34 -10.81 3.60
N LEU A 186 0.16 -12.06 4.02
CA LEU A 186 0.46 -13.20 3.17
C LEU A 186 -0.80 -13.80 2.53
N THR A 187 -0.67 -14.21 1.28
CA THR A 187 -1.70 -14.86 0.46
C THR A 187 -1.22 -16.23 -0.01
N GLN A 188 -2.00 -16.89 -0.86
CA GLN A 188 -1.63 -18.17 -1.47
C GLN A 188 -0.58 -18.03 -2.59
N HIS A 189 -0.31 -16.79 -3.06
CA HIS A 189 0.52 -16.53 -4.24
C HIS A 189 2.01 -16.30 -3.93
N LEU A 190 2.52 -16.84 -2.82
CA LEU A 190 3.88 -16.55 -2.30
C LEU A 190 4.98 -16.82 -3.32
N GLU A 191 4.85 -17.85 -4.16
CA GLU A 191 5.87 -18.19 -5.16
C GLU A 191 5.91 -17.18 -6.30
N HIS A 192 4.76 -16.77 -6.81
CA HIS A 192 4.69 -15.77 -7.87
C HIS A 192 5.13 -14.41 -7.34
N TRP A 193 4.67 -14.03 -6.15
CA TRP A 193 5.11 -12.80 -5.49
C TRP A 193 6.62 -12.76 -5.30
N THR A 194 7.25 -13.88 -4.90
CA THR A 194 8.72 -13.96 -4.82
C THR A 194 9.38 -13.64 -6.16
N ARG A 195 8.89 -14.19 -7.28
CA ARG A 195 9.43 -13.90 -8.63
C ARG A 195 9.31 -12.42 -8.99
N VAL A 196 8.18 -11.80 -8.70
CA VAL A 196 7.98 -10.36 -8.93
C VAL A 196 8.99 -9.52 -8.14
N LEU A 197 9.26 -9.89 -6.88
CA LEU A 197 10.28 -9.21 -6.08
C LEU A 197 11.71 -9.46 -6.60
N GLU A 198 12.01 -10.65 -7.12
CA GLU A 198 13.30 -10.97 -7.76
C GLU A 198 13.52 -10.11 -9.01
N GLU A 199 12.47 -9.85 -9.81
CA GLU A 199 12.52 -8.93 -10.94
C GLU A 199 12.80 -7.49 -10.48
N LEU A 200 12.16 -7.03 -9.40
CA LEU A 200 12.41 -5.72 -8.80
C LEU A 200 13.86 -5.62 -8.26
N LEU A 201 14.38 -6.69 -7.66
CA LEU A 201 15.72 -6.72 -7.09
C LEU A 201 16.81 -6.48 -8.15
N VAL A 202 16.63 -7.03 -9.36
CA VAL A 202 17.59 -6.90 -10.47
C VAL A 202 17.29 -5.72 -11.41
N SER A 203 16.20 -5.01 -11.19
CA SER A 203 15.79 -3.84 -11.99
C SER A 203 16.73 -2.65 -11.79
N ASP A 204 16.56 -1.61 -12.61
CA ASP A 204 17.29 -0.34 -12.50
C ASP A 204 16.70 0.63 -11.46
N TYR A 205 15.70 0.19 -10.68
CA TYR A 205 15.12 0.98 -9.60
C TYR A 205 15.95 0.80 -8.31
N ASP A 206 16.26 1.92 -7.64
CA ASP A 206 17.03 1.94 -6.39
C ASP A 206 16.23 2.46 -5.18
N LEU A 207 15.14 3.17 -5.42
CA LEU A 207 14.23 3.67 -4.40
C LEU A 207 12.85 3.02 -4.56
N PHE A 208 12.42 2.31 -3.52
CA PHE A 208 11.12 1.65 -3.45
C PHE A 208 10.25 2.34 -2.41
N LEU A 209 9.03 2.65 -2.78
CA LEU A 209 8.02 3.27 -1.93
C LEU A 209 6.93 2.24 -1.64
N PRO A 210 6.92 1.68 -0.41
CA PRO A 210 6.00 0.61 -0.01
C PRO A 210 4.64 1.15 0.42
N GLY A 211 3.61 0.30 0.44
CA GLY A 211 2.32 0.62 1.06
C GLY A 211 2.36 0.57 2.59
N HIS A 212 3.36 -0.15 3.15
CA HIS A 212 3.56 -0.25 4.60
C HIS A 212 5.00 0.01 4.99
N GLY A 213 5.22 1.04 5.82
CA GLY A 213 6.52 1.39 6.35
C GLY A 213 7.19 2.58 5.65
N LEU A 214 8.51 2.67 5.73
CA LEU A 214 9.30 3.79 5.21
C LEU A 214 9.87 3.48 3.82
N PRO A 215 10.24 4.50 3.04
CA PRO A 215 10.98 4.31 1.79
C PRO A 215 12.17 3.37 1.96
N ALA A 216 12.36 2.48 1.02
CA ALA A 216 13.27 1.34 1.07
C ALA A 216 14.21 1.27 -0.14
N ASP A 217 15.22 0.42 -0.03
CA ASP A 217 16.16 0.09 -1.09
C ASP A 217 16.08 -1.41 -1.45
N LYS A 218 16.96 -1.88 -2.33
CA LYS A 218 17.07 -3.28 -2.75
C LYS A 218 17.33 -4.25 -1.59
N ASN A 219 17.94 -3.79 -0.50
CA ASN A 219 18.13 -4.64 0.67
C ASN A 219 16.81 -5.04 1.31
N GLU A 220 15.83 -4.13 1.35
CA GLU A 220 14.50 -4.47 1.87
C GLU A 220 13.73 -5.37 0.90
N VAL A 221 13.90 -5.22 -0.41
CA VAL A 221 13.37 -6.16 -1.41
C VAL A 221 13.90 -7.57 -1.14
N ALA A 222 15.22 -7.71 -0.96
CA ALA A 222 15.85 -9.00 -0.63
C ALA A 222 15.32 -9.59 0.68
N ARG A 223 15.11 -8.77 1.73
CA ARG A 223 14.54 -9.22 3.01
C ARG A 223 13.08 -9.69 2.88
N ASN A 224 12.29 -9.09 1.99
CA ASN A 224 10.93 -9.55 1.70
C ASN A 224 10.97 -10.91 0.96
N ILE A 225 11.90 -11.11 0.01
CA ILE A 225 12.12 -12.41 -0.64
C ILE A 225 12.46 -13.50 0.39
N GLU A 226 13.40 -13.21 1.32
CA GLU A 226 13.76 -14.13 2.40
C GLU A 226 12.57 -14.44 3.31
N TYR A 227 11.72 -13.44 3.61
CA TYR A 227 10.53 -13.62 4.42
C TYR A 227 9.52 -14.54 3.74
N LEU A 228 9.23 -14.32 2.44
CA LEU A 228 8.33 -15.16 1.65
C LEU A 228 8.86 -16.61 1.55
N ALA A 229 10.16 -16.79 1.36
CA ALA A 229 10.78 -18.11 1.32
C ALA A 229 10.64 -18.84 2.65
N ALA A 230 10.85 -18.14 3.78
CA ALA A 230 10.67 -18.71 5.12
C ALA A 230 9.20 -19.08 5.39
N ALA A 231 8.25 -18.23 4.97
CA ALA A 231 6.83 -18.51 5.10
C ALA A 231 6.41 -19.75 4.29
N ARG A 232 6.86 -19.84 3.02
CA ARG A 232 6.63 -21.02 2.16
C ARG A 232 7.18 -22.30 2.76
N GLN A 233 8.40 -22.26 3.30
CA GLN A 233 9.00 -23.43 3.95
C GLN A 233 8.19 -23.84 5.17
N ALA A 234 7.78 -22.88 6.02
CA ALA A 234 6.98 -23.17 7.20
C ALA A 234 5.64 -23.83 6.84
N ILE A 235 4.96 -23.36 5.79
CA ILE A 235 3.73 -23.97 5.27
C ILE A 235 4.01 -25.39 4.75
N SER A 236 5.10 -25.59 4.00
CA SER A 236 5.51 -26.91 3.48
C SER A 236 5.83 -27.90 4.60
N ASP A 237 6.34 -27.40 5.73
CA ASP A 237 6.64 -28.18 6.94
C ASP A 237 5.37 -28.46 7.79
N GLY A 238 4.20 -28.01 7.33
CA GLY A 238 2.90 -28.24 7.94
C GLY A 238 2.54 -27.29 9.07
N LEU A 239 3.25 -26.15 9.23
CA LEU A 239 2.87 -25.13 10.20
C LEU A 239 1.64 -24.36 9.72
N THR A 240 0.67 -24.18 10.62
CA THR A 240 -0.57 -23.43 10.36
C THR A 240 -0.94 -22.59 11.60
N GLY A 241 -1.83 -21.61 11.42
CA GLY A 241 -2.41 -20.82 12.51
C GLY A 241 -1.36 -20.22 13.46
N ASP A 242 -1.53 -20.43 14.76
CA ASP A 242 -0.65 -19.87 15.80
C ASP A 242 0.79 -20.37 15.70
N ALA A 243 1.02 -21.62 15.33
CA ALA A 243 2.38 -22.16 15.17
C ALA A 243 3.14 -21.46 14.03
N PHE A 244 2.47 -21.16 12.94
CA PHE A 244 3.02 -20.38 11.83
C PHE A 244 3.31 -18.93 12.25
N LYS A 245 2.36 -18.28 12.95
CA LYS A 245 2.53 -16.92 13.51
C LYS A 245 3.76 -16.85 14.44
N GLU A 246 3.85 -17.77 15.41
CA GLU A 246 4.98 -17.82 16.33
C GLU A 246 6.33 -18.06 15.63
N PHE A 247 6.35 -18.89 14.60
CA PHE A 247 7.55 -19.12 13.79
C PHE A 247 8.05 -17.82 13.17
N LEU A 248 7.19 -17.07 12.49
CA LEU A 248 7.57 -15.82 11.84
C LEU A 248 7.93 -14.71 12.84
N LEU A 249 7.21 -14.60 13.97
CA LEU A 249 7.53 -13.65 15.02
C LEU A 249 8.90 -13.90 15.65
N ARG A 250 9.27 -15.18 15.86
CA ARG A 250 10.60 -15.54 16.39
C ARG A 250 11.71 -15.33 15.38
N ARG A 251 11.45 -15.56 14.11
CA ARG A 251 12.44 -15.44 13.03
C ARG A 251 12.72 -13.99 12.65
N TYR A 252 11.73 -13.12 12.76
CA TYR A 252 11.77 -11.71 12.36
C TYR A 252 11.31 -10.78 13.49
N PRO A 253 11.95 -10.81 14.67
CA PRO A 253 11.52 -10.06 15.84
C PRO A 253 11.65 -8.53 15.69
N GLU A 254 12.41 -8.07 14.68
CA GLU A 254 12.60 -6.67 14.37
C GLU A 254 11.45 -6.08 13.56
N ARG A 255 10.62 -6.93 12.90
CA ARG A 255 9.49 -6.47 12.11
C ARG A 255 8.33 -6.05 13.00
N ARG A 256 7.68 -4.96 12.63
CA ARG A 256 6.56 -4.35 13.35
C ARG A 256 5.22 -4.86 12.84
N CYS A 257 4.13 -4.34 13.43
CA CYS A 257 2.75 -4.61 13.03
C CYS A 257 2.37 -6.10 13.08
N PRO A 258 2.63 -6.82 14.21
CA PRO A 258 2.28 -8.23 14.32
C PRO A 258 0.76 -8.48 14.27
N GLY A 259 -0.07 -7.45 14.45
CA GLY A 259 -1.52 -7.56 14.31
C GLY A 259 -2.00 -7.96 12.93
N ILE A 260 -1.16 -7.83 11.90
CA ILE A 260 -1.49 -8.25 10.53
C ILE A 260 -1.75 -9.76 10.43
N PHE A 261 -1.11 -10.56 11.27
CA PHE A 261 -1.35 -12.00 11.32
C PHE A 261 -2.81 -12.34 11.63
N ASP A 262 -3.44 -11.59 12.53
CA ASP A 262 -4.82 -11.85 12.94
C ASP A 262 -5.83 -11.51 11.83
N ILE A 263 -5.40 -10.73 10.82
CA ILE A 263 -6.20 -10.37 9.66
C ILE A 263 -6.15 -11.48 8.60
N TYR A 264 -4.94 -11.95 8.23
CA TYR A 264 -4.81 -12.84 7.07
C TYR A 264 -4.76 -14.34 7.40
N LEU A 265 -4.36 -14.75 8.61
CA LEU A 265 -4.25 -16.19 8.94
C LEU A 265 -5.56 -16.97 8.77
N PRO A 266 -6.74 -16.42 9.14
CA PRO A 266 -8.00 -17.09 8.88
C PRO A 266 -8.27 -17.32 7.39
N ARG A 267 -7.76 -16.42 6.52
CA ARG A 267 -7.90 -16.53 5.06
C ARG A 267 -6.86 -17.47 4.46
N LEU A 268 -5.61 -17.39 4.93
CA LEU A 268 -4.50 -18.21 4.44
C LEU A 268 -4.69 -19.71 4.74
N PHE A 269 -5.24 -20.04 5.93
CA PHE A 269 -5.39 -21.43 6.41
C PHE A 269 -6.84 -21.86 6.60
N GLY A 270 -7.82 -21.02 6.31
CA GLY A 270 -9.23 -21.31 6.43
C GLY A 270 -9.91 -21.46 5.08
N ASP A 271 -11.22 -21.79 5.12
CA ASP A 271 -12.07 -21.89 3.93
C ASP A 271 -12.64 -20.52 3.48
N SER A 272 -12.25 -19.44 4.12
CA SER A 272 -12.76 -18.10 3.80
C SER A 272 -12.06 -17.54 2.55
N ARG A 273 -12.87 -17.14 1.55
CA ARG A 273 -12.37 -16.47 0.35
C ARG A 273 -11.90 -15.06 0.71
N ASP A 274 -10.82 -14.59 0.08
CA ASP A 274 -10.44 -13.18 0.08
C ASP A 274 -11.53 -12.36 -0.63
N TYR A 275 -12.15 -11.46 0.11
CA TYR A 275 -13.03 -10.43 -0.44
C TYR A 275 -12.36 -9.07 -0.31
#